data_a875d7deacc282add5c2f56491b9fb9b
#
_entry.id   a875d7deacc282add5c2f56491b9fb9b
#
_cell.length_a   1.000
_cell.length_b   1.000
_cell.length_c   1.000
_cell.angle_alpha   90.00
_cell.angle_beta   90.00
_cell.angle_gamma   90.00
#
_symmetry.space_group_name_H-M   'P 1'
#
loop_
_entity.id
_entity.type
_entity.pdbx_description
1 polymer ?
#
loop_
_entity_poly.entity_id
_entity_poly.type
_entity_poly.pdbx_seq_one_letter_code
_entity_poly.pdbx_strand_id
1 'polypeptide(L)'
;MHTKVHALAMLLSCGALASVAVAEPPSKLPSKPQLSMALAQKMAMACVNHQRENNGPPVDVAIYDDGAKLIYFVAMDGTSSGTGPTAMAKAESAARFRFPSAEIGGWVKSNPAVGHVPGLLGVRGGLPIFTASGKPLGGIGVSGAPAEVDEKCAQAGIDAVASQLQE
;
A
#
# COMPACT_ATOMS: atom_id res chain seq x y z
N MET A 1 41.63 -50.35 -70.93
CA MET A 1 41.54 -50.41 -69.46
C MET A 1 41.08 -49.03 -68.98
N HIS A 2 39.81 -48.89 -68.64
CA HIS A 2 39.21 -47.61 -68.24
C HIS A 2 38.98 -47.64 -66.71
N THR A 3 39.73 -46.81 -66.00
CA THR A 3 39.62 -46.64 -64.57
C THR A 3 38.55 -45.55 -64.30
N LYS A 4 37.43 -45.92 -63.66
CA LYS A 4 36.38 -44.98 -63.21
C LYS A 4 36.76 -44.40 -61.88
N VAL A 5 36.88 -43.07 -61.82
CA VAL A 5 37.07 -42.31 -60.57
C VAL A 5 35.69 -41.94 -60.03
N HIS A 6 35.37 -42.39 -58.82
CA HIS A 6 34.13 -42.02 -58.13
C HIS A 6 34.39 -40.77 -57.34
N ALA A 7 33.68 -39.68 -57.67
CA ALA A 7 33.66 -38.45 -56.86
C ALA A 7 32.68 -38.60 -55.68
N LEU A 8 33.23 -38.49 -54.48
CA LEU A 8 32.47 -38.51 -53.25
C LEU A 8 32.00 -37.07 -52.92
N ALA A 9 30.70 -36.81 -53.08
CA ALA A 9 30.12 -35.52 -52.73
C ALA A 9 29.94 -35.41 -51.20
N MET A 10 30.61 -34.49 -50.55
CA MET A 10 30.56 -34.18 -49.15
C MET A 10 29.43 -33.15 -48.91
N LEU A 11 28.31 -33.57 -48.33
CA LEU A 11 27.22 -32.69 -47.94
C LEU A 11 27.62 -31.93 -46.65
N LEU A 12 27.87 -30.61 -46.76
CA LEU A 12 27.99 -29.69 -45.63
C LEU A 12 26.58 -29.41 -45.11
N SER A 13 26.26 -29.93 -43.92
CA SER A 13 25.06 -29.54 -43.20
C SER A 13 25.31 -28.16 -42.53
N CYS A 14 24.66 -27.13 -43.07
CA CYS A 14 24.63 -25.80 -42.46
C CYS A 14 23.73 -25.80 -41.21
N GLY A 15 24.34 -25.92 -40.04
CA GLY A 15 23.63 -25.81 -38.77
C GLY A 15 23.13 -24.37 -38.57
N ALA A 16 21.81 -24.17 -38.55
CA ALA A 16 21.19 -22.89 -38.19
C ALA A 16 21.48 -22.59 -36.70
N LEU A 17 22.36 -21.63 -36.45
CA LEU A 17 22.53 -21.06 -35.11
C LEU A 17 21.27 -20.26 -34.75
N ALA A 18 20.42 -20.81 -33.88
CA ALA A 18 19.31 -20.09 -33.33
C ALA A 18 19.83 -18.95 -32.43
N SER A 19 19.68 -17.71 -32.89
CA SER A 19 19.97 -16.50 -32.13
C SER A 19 19.02 -16.42 -30.97
N VAL A 20 19.46 -16.64 -29.73
CA VAL A 20 18.69 -16.34 -28.54
C VAL A 20 18.61 -14.83 -28.41
N ALA A 21 17.46 -14.26 -28.70
CA ALA A 21 17.20 -12.84 -28.46
C ALA A 21 17.20 -12.60 -26.93
N VAL A 22 18.26 -11.99 -26.43
CA VAL A 22 18.31 -11.47 -25.06
C VAL A 22 17.41 -10.24 -25.07
N ALA A 23 16.29 -10.30 -24.31
CA ALA A 23 15.42 -9.16 -24.14
C ALA A 23 16.21 -8.01 -23.48
N GLU A 24 16.25 -6.85 -24.14
CA GLU A 24 16.88 -5.66 -23.57
C GLU A 24 16.16 -5.29 -22.26
N PRO A 25 16.88 -4.94 -21.18
CA PRO A 25 16.26 -4.46 -19.96
C PRO A 25 15.46 -3.18 -20.26
N PRO A 26 14.32 -2.94 -19.55
CA PRO A 26 13.49 -1.78 -19.80
C PRO A 26 14.30 -0.49 -19.62
N SER A 27 14.29 0.36 -20.65
CA SER A 27 15.10 1.60 -20.71
C SER A 27 14.67 2.68 -19.70
N LYS A 28 13.55 2.47 -18.97
CA LYS A 28 13.01 3.40 -17.97
C LYS A 28 12.65 2.66 -16.69
N LEU A 29 12.95 3.29 -15.55
CA LEU A 29 12.47 2.81 -14.26
C LEU A 29 10.93 2.88 -14.23
N PRO A 30 10.24 1.88 -13.66
CA PRO A 30 8.78 1.92 -13.52
C PRO A 30 8.39 3.11 -12.65
N SER A 31 7.41 3.90 -13.12
CA SER A 31 6.76 4.92 -12.28
C SER A 31 5.65 4.26 -11.46
N LYS A 32 5.46 4.69 -10.22
CA LYS A 32 4.31 4.29 -9.40
C LYS A 32 3.55 5.52 -8.93
N PRO A 33 2.22 5.43 -8.77
CA PRO A 33 1.43 6.52 -8.22
C PRO A 33 1.87 6.80 -6.78
N GLN A 34 1.79 8.08 -6.38
CA GLN A 34 2.15 8.52 -5.04
C GLN A 34 1.02 9.35 -4.45
N LEU A 35 0.76 9.14 -3.16
CA LEU A 35 -0.19 9.95 -2.41
C LEU A 35 0.41 11.34 -2.17
N SER A 36 -0.26 12.39 -2.67
CA SER A 36 0.18 13.77 -2.42
C SER A 36 -0.22 14.24 -1.01
N MET A 37 0.55 15.18 -0.45
CA MET A 37 0.23 15.82 0.82
C MET A 37 -1.16 16.49 0.77
N ALA A 38 -1.54 17.08 -0.35
CA ALA A 38 -2.85 17.72 -0.51
C ALA A 38 -4.01 16.72 -0.42
N LEU A 39 -3.88 15.52 -1.00
CA LEU A 39 -4.87 14.44 -0.85
C LEU A 39 -4.90 13.91 0.58
N ALA A 40 -3.73 13.71 1.20
CA ALA A 40 -3.62 13.26 2.59
C ALA A 40 -4.30 14.25 3.55
N GLN A 41 -4.07 15.55 3.36
CA GLN A 41 -4.76 16.60 4.13
C GLN A 41 -6.28 16.54 3.95
N LYS A 42 -6.75 16.39 2.71
CA LYS A 42 -8.18 16.29 2.41
C LYS A 42 -8.83 15.09 3.08
N MET A 43 -8.18 13.91 3.07
CA MET A 43 -8.63 12.72 3.78
C MET A 43 -8.71 12.96 5.29
N ALA A 44 -7.65 13.49 5.88
CA ALA A 44 -7.60 13.73 7.32
C ALA A 44 -8.68 14.72 7.77
N MET A 45 -8.87 15.82 7.02
CA MET A 45 -9.90 16.80 7.33
C MET A 45 -11.32 16.28 7.12
N ALA A 46 -11.54 15.39 6.16
CA ALA A 46 -12.83 14.73 5.99
C ALA A 46 -13.18 13.82 7.19
N CYS A 47 -12.22 13.06 7.71
CA CYS A 47 -12.39 12.29 8.95
C CYS A 47 -12.70 13.23 10.14
N VAL A 48 -11.94 14.32 10.32
CA VAL A 48 -12.20 15.32 11.39
C VAL A 48 -13.61 15.92 11.27
N ASN A 49 -14.04 16.28 10.06
CA ASN A 49 -15.39 16.81 9.83
C ASN A 49 -16.46 15.77 10.12
N HIS A 50 -16.25 14.51 9.69
CA HIS A 50 -17.14 13.40 10.00
C HIS A 50 -17.35 13.24 11.53
N GLN A 51 -16.28 13.34 12.32
CA GLN A 51 -16.40 13.29 13.79
C GLN A 51 -17.20 14.47 14.35
N ARG A 52 -16.95 15.68 13.86
CA ARG A 52 -17.70 16.89 14.29
C ARG A 52 -19.18 16.81 13.95
N GLU A 53 -19.52 16.41 12.75
CA GLU A 53 -20.90 16.30 12.26
C GLU A 53 -21.70 15.22 13.01
N ASN A 54 -21.02 14.16 13.46
CA ASN A 54 -21.66 13.08 14.23
C ASN A 54 -21.53 13.26 15.77
N ASN A 55 -21.07 14.42 16.25
CA ASN A 55 -20.79 14.67 17.66
C ASN A 55 -19.92 13.57 18.29
N GLY A 56 -18.99 13.03 17.49
CA GLY A 56 -18.06 11.98 17.92
C GLY A 56 -16.96 12.51 18.84
N PRO A 57 -16.28 11.62 19.58
CA PRO A 57 -15.13 12.00 20.39
C PRO A 57 -14.01 12.60 19.53
N PRO A 58 -13.12 13.43 20.12
CA PRO A 58 -11.96 13.95 19.42
C PRO A 58 -11.00 12.83 19.05
N VAL A 59 -10.42 12.92 17.85
CA VAL A 59 -9.50 11.91 17.32
C VAL A 59 -8.22 12.56 16.75
N ASP A 60 -7.16 11.77 16.73
CA ASP A 60 -5.95 12.03 15.98
C ASP A 60 -5.97 11.22 14.68
N VAL A 61 -5.54 11.83 13.59
CA VAL A 61 -5.51 11.21 12.26
C VAL A 61 -4.10 11.30 11.69
N ALA A 62 -3.55 10.17 11.28
CA ALA A 62 -2.26 10.06 10.63
C ALA A 62 -2.41 9.45 9.25
N ILE A 63 -1.62 9.93 8.27
CA ILE A 63 -1.57 9.38 6.92
C ILE A 63 -0.12 9.15 6.53
N TYR A 64 0.18 7.93 6.12
CA TYR A 64 1.46 7.47 5.63
C TYR A 64 1.39 7.16 4.14
N ASP A 65 2.48 7.40 3.41
CA ASP A 65 2.62 6.95 2.03
C ASP A 65 2.96 5.44 1.96
N ASP A 66 3.06 4.89 0.75
CA ASP A 66 3.37 3.48 0.54
C ASP A 66 4.83 3.09 0.85
N GLY A 67 5.70 4.07 1.09
CA GLY A 67 7.04 3.92 1.67
C GLY A 67 7.05 3.92 3.19
N ALA A 68 5.89 3.97 3.82
CA ALA A 68 5.71 4.12 5.26
C ALA A 68 6.35 5.39 5.82
N LYS A 69 6.27 6.49 5.08
CA LYS A 69 6.64 7.82 5.52
C LYS A 69 5.38 8.58 5.94
N LEU A 70 5.39 9.18 7.13
CA LEU A 70 4.32 10.09 7.57
C LEU A 70 4.29 11.32 6.67
N ILE A 71 3.15 11.56 6.01
CA ILE A 71 2.94 12.70 5.10
C ILE A 71 1.94 13.72 5.62
N TYR A 72 1.03 13.31 6.51
CA TYR A 72 0.12 14.23 7.16
C TYR A 72 -0.29 13.73 8.56
N PHE A 73 -0.46 14.65 9.49
CA PHE A 73 -0.98 14.39 10.83
C PHE A 73 -1.83 15.56 11.29
N VAL A 74 -2.95 15.28 11.93
CA VAL A 74 -3.77 16.27 12.62
C VAL A 74 -4.31 15.68 13.91
N ALA A 75 -4.25 16.49 14.98
CA ALA A 75 -4.87 16.20 16.27
C ALA A 75 -6.06 17.13 16.48
N MET A 76 -7.19 16.58 16.89
CA MET A 76 -8.31 17.41 17.39
C MET A 76 -8.02 17.84 18.83
N ASP A 77 -8.53 19.01 19.21
CA ASP A 77 -8.45 19.47 20.59
C ASP A 77 -9.12 18.48 21.52
N GLY A 78 -8.48 18.16 22.64
CA GLY A 78 -9.03 17.27 23.66
C GLY A 78 -8.62 15.80 23.53
N THR A 79 -7.81 15.42 22.54
CA THR A 79 -7.21 14.08 22.46
C THR A 79 -6.19 13.85 23.58
N SER A 80 -5.96 12.60 23.95
CA SER A 80 -4.93 12.22 24.93
C SER A 80 -3.56 12.08 24.31
N SER A 81 -2.50 12.11 25.11
CA SER A 81 -1.12 11.97 24.62
C SER A 81 -0.81 10.61 23.97
N GLY A 82 -1.62 9.59 24.22
CA GLY A 82 -1.44 8.26 23.64
C GLY A 82 -2.11 8.07 22.27
N THR A 83 -3.07 8.93 21.90
CA THR A 83 -3.87 8.75 20.67
C THR A 83 -3.05 9.03 19.41
N GLY A 84 -2.23 10.08 19.40
CA GLY A 84 -1.38 10.42 18.27
C GLY A 84 -0.42 9.29 17.88
N PRO A 85 0.43 8.79 18.79
CA PRO A 85 1.27 7.62 18.52
C PRO A 85 0.50 6.40 18.07
N THR A 86 -0.71 6.16 18.63
CA THR A 86 -1.55 5.03 18.21
C THR A 86 -2.11 5.21 16.80
N ALA A 87 -2.58 6.42 16.43
CA ALA A 87 -3.03 6.73 15.08
C ALA A 87 -1.91 6.52 14.06
N MET A 88 -0.69 7.00 14.37
CA MET A 88 0.49 6.79 13.54
C MET A 88 0.81 5.31 13.36
N ALA A 89 0.83 4.52 14.43
CA ALA A 89 1.13 3.09 14.36
C ALA A 89 0.05 2.30 13.56
N LYS A 90 -1.24 2.67 13.69
CA LYS A 90 -2.32 2.10 12.88
C LYS A 90 -2.13 2.41 11.38
N ALA A 91 -1.82 3.68 11.05
CA ALA A 91 -1.60 4.11 9.67
C ALA A 91 -0.37 3.43 9.06
N GLU A 92 0.75 3.41 9.79
CA GLU A 92 1.98 2.75 9.34
C GLU A 92 1.77 1.26 9.10
N SER A 93 1.12 0.57 10.02
CA SER A 93 0.79 -0.85 9.89
C SER A 93 -0.07 -1.09 8.63
N ALA A 94 -1.12 -0.31 8.43
CA ALA A 94 -1.98 -0.43 7.25
C ALA A 94 -1.22 -0.15 5.93
N ALA A 95 -0.32 0.84 5.91
CA ALA A 95 0.51 1.15 4.75
C ALA A 95 1.49 0.03 4.40
N ARG A 96 2.20 -0.50 5.41
CA ARG A 96 3.23 -1.54 5.23
C ARG A 96 2.65 -2.88 4.81
N PHE A 97 1.58 -3.31 5.50
CA PHE A 97 1.02 -4.65 5.32
C PHE A 97 -0.15 -4.69 4.34
N ARG A 98 -0.72 -3.54 3.97
CA ARG A 98 -1.80 -3.40 2.98
C ARG A 98 -3.10 -4.10 3.37
N PHE A 99 -3.34 -4.22 4.68
CA PHE A 99 -4.55 -4.79 5.26
C PHE A 99 -5.14 -3.85 6.30
N PRO A 100 -6.46 -3.85 6.48
CA PRO A 100 -7.09 -3.20 7.62
C PRO A 100 -6.48 -3.70 8.93
N SER A 101 -6.19 -2.80 9.87
CA SER A 101 -5.59 -3.19 11.16
C SER A 101 -6.51 -4.08 12.00
N ALA A 102 -7.83 -4.05 11.75
CA ALA A 102 -8.79 -4.99 12.34
C ALA A 102 -8.53 -6.44 11.89
N GLU A 103 -8.22 -6.65 10.61
CA GLU A 103 -7.90 -7.97 10.05
C GLU A 103 -6.58 -8.49 10.60
N ILE A 104 -5.58 -7.63 10.68
CA ILE A 104 -4.29 -7.94 11.34
C ILE A 104 -4.54 -8.37 12.79
N GLY A 105 -5.45 -7.71 13.52
CA GLY A 105 -5.87 -8.12 14.87
C GLY A 105 -6.44 -9.53 14.95
N GLY A 106 -7.17 -9.96 13.92
CA GLY A 106 -7.63 -11.33 13.77
C GLY A 106 -6.48 -12.33 13.64
N TRP A 107 -5.45 -11.99 12.86
CA TRP A 107 -4.25 -12.84 12.71
C TRP A 107 -3.48 -12.97 14.02
N VAL A 108 -3.25 -11.85 14.74
CA VAL A 108 -2.58 -11.86 16.05
C VAL A 108 -3.36 -12.70 17.07
N LYS A 109 -4.70 -12.63 17.03
CA LYS A 109 -5.55 -13.44 17.90
C LYS A 109 -5.41 -14.94 17.61
N SER A 110 -5.31 -15.33 16.34
CA SER A 110 -5.16 -16.73 15.93
C SER A 110 -3.73 -17.26 16.08
N ASN A 111 -2.73 -16.38 15.93
CA ASN A 111 -1.31 -16.69 16.09
C ASN A 111 -0.60 -15.50 16.77
N PRO A 112 -0.41 -15.52 18.09
CA PRO A 112 0.22 -14.42 18.84
C PRO A 112 1.63 -14.05 18.37
N ALA A 113 2.38 -14.99 17.75
CA ALA A 113 3.71 -14.71 17.22
C ALA A 113 3.71 -13.66 16.11
N VAL A 114 2.59 -13.50 15.38
CA VAL A 114 2.41 -12.46 14.37
C VAL A 114 2.51 -11.06 14.99
N GLY A 115 2.09 -10.88 16.25
CA GLY A 115 2.20 -9.61 16.96
C GLY A 115 3.64 -9.14 17.22
N HIS A 116 4.65 -9.98 17.02
CA HIS A 116 6.06 -9.61 17.14
C HIS A 116 6.68 -9.11 15.82
N VAL A 117 5.90 -9.08 14.71
CA VAL A 117 6.39 -8.54 13.44
C VAL A 117 6.58 -7.02 13.57
N PRO A 118 7.78 -6.48 13.30
CA PRO A 118 8.04 -5.04 13.46
C PRO A 118 7.11 -4.16 12.61
N GLY A 119 6.51 -3.15 13.24
CA GLY A 119 5.60 -2.21 12.58
C GLY A 119 4.18 -2.76 12.35
N LEU A 120 3.86 -3.95 12.86
CA LEU A 120 2.54 -4.52 12.75
C LEU A 120 1.70 -4.15 13.98
N LEU A 121 0.53 -3.53 13.76
CA LEU A 121 -0.44 -3.22 14.81
C LEU A 121 -1.83 -3.73 14.44
N GLY A 122 -2.34 -4.69 15.22
CA GLY A 122 -3.66 -5.31 15.01
C GLY A 122 -4.77 -4.64 15.81
N VAL A 123 -4.80 -3.30 15.87
CA VAL A 123 -5.86 -2.52 16.55
C VAL A 123 -6.67 -1.76 15.51
N ARG A 124 -7.98 -2.01 15.45
CA ARG A 124 -8.93 -1.41 14.49
C ARG A 124 -8.81 0.12 14.41
N GLY A 125 -9.01 0.68 13.20
CA GLY A 125 -8.94 2.11 12.92
C GLY A 125 -7.80 2.49 11.97
N GLY A 126 -7.03 1.52 11.47
CA GLY A 126 -6.06 1.69 10.38
C GLY A 126 -6.58 1.05 9.09
N LEU A 127 -6.59 1.79 7.98
CA LEU A 127 -7.03 1.32 6.67
C LEU A 127 -5.95 1.58 5.61
N PRO A 128 -5.68 0.62 4.72
CA PRO A 128 -4.80 0.83 3.58
C PRO A 128 -5.48 1.72 2.53
N ILE A 129 -4.70 2.50 1.82
CA ILE A 129 -5.15 3.37 0.74
C ILE A 129 -4.65 2.80 -0.58
N PHE A 130 -5.57 2.59 -1.53
CA PHE A 130 -5.26 2.09 -2.87
C PHE A 130 -5.80 3.00 -3.95
N THR A 131 -5.23 2.91 -5.15
CA THR A 131 -5.87 3.43 -6.37
C THR A 131 -7.08 2.57 -6.73
N ALA A 132 -7.92 3.05 -7.62
CA ALA A 132 -9.04 2.27 -8.17
C ALA A 132 -8.58 0.97 -8.85
N SER A 133 -7.37 0.93 -9.42
CA SER A 133 -6.76 -0.26 -10.02
C SER A 133 -6.07 -1.18 -9.00
N GLY A 134 -6.13 -0.86 -7.69
CA GLY A 134 -5.57 -1.69 -6.60
C GLY A 134 -4.07 -1.47 -6.33
N LYS A 135 -3.45 -0.42 -6.86
CA LYS A 135 -2.05 -0.11 -6.51
C LYS A 135 -1.99 0.57 -5.14
N PRO A 136 -1.05 0.19 -4.27
CA PRO A 136 -0.93 0.76 -2.93
C PRO A 136 -0.46 2.21 -3.00
N LEU A 137 -1.09 3.07 -2.20
CA LEU A 137 -0.76 4.48 -2.04
C LEU A 137 -0.30 4.82 -0.62
N GLY A 138 -0.68 4.02 0.38
CA GLY A 138 -0.32 4.26 1.76
C GLY A 138 -1.33 3.71 2.77
N GLY A 139 -1.47 4.39 3.90
CA GLY A 139 -2.42 4.05 4.94
C GLY A 139 -2.88 5.26 5.75
N ILE A 140 -4.12 5.22 6.22
CA ILE A 140 -4.70 6.15 7.17
C ILE A 140 -4.93 5.44 8.50
N GLY A 141 -4.65 6.11 9.62
CA GLY A 141 -4.90 5.60 10.96
C GLY A 141 -5.57 6.66 11.81
N VAL A 142 -6.55 6.23 12.58
CA VAL A 142 -7.34 7.09 13.48
C VAL A 142 -7.33 6.50 14.88
N SER A 143 -7.26 7.36 15.88
CA SER A 143 -7.32 6.97 17.29
C SER A 143 -7.88 8.09 18.15
N GLY A 144 -8.71 7.72 19.13
CA GLY A 144 -9.31 8.66 20.08
C GLY A 144 -10.76 8.30 20.44
N ALA A 145 -11.41 7.52 19.60
CA ALA A 145 -12.76 7.03 19.76
C ALA A 145 -12.79 5.49 20.00
N PRO A 146 -13.95 4.88 20.23
CA PRO A 146 -14.10 3.44 20.10
C PRO A 146 -13.60 2.95 18.74
N ALA A 147 -12.98 1.79 18.70
CA ALA A 147 -12.22 1.31 17.53
C ALA A 147 -13.05 1.24 16.22
N GLU A 148 -14.34 0.95 16.30
CA GLU A 148 -15.28 0.97 15.18
C GLU A 148 -15.55 2.38 14.68
N VAL A 149 -15.54 3.37 15.56
CA VAL A 149 -15.73 4.80 15.23
C VAL A 149 -14.47 5.33 14.58
N ASP A 150 -13.28 4.97 15.09
CA ASP A 150 -11.99 5.29 14.47
C ASP A 150 -11.94 4.80 13.01
N GLU A 151 -12.36 3.54 12.77
CA GLU A 151 -12.35 2.95 11.42
C GLU A 151 -13.35 3.62 10.47
N LYS A 152 -14.57 3.97 10.96
CA LYS A 152 -15.54 4.71 10.17
C LYS A 152 -15.03 6.10 9.79
N CYS A 153 -14.34 6.78 10.70
CA CYS A 153 -13.69 8.06 10.42
C CYS A 153 -12.59 7.91 9.37
N ALA A 154 -11.75 6.89 9.47
CA ALA A 154 -10.73 6.59 8.46
C ALA A 154 -11.37 6.33 7.10
N GLN A 155 -12.46 5.55 7.04
CA GLN A 155 -13.19 5.28 5.80
C GLN A 155 -13.79 6.54 5.19
N ALA A 156 -14.42 7.41 6.00
CA ALA A 156 -14.94 8.70 5.53
C ALA A 156 -13.84 9.57 4.90
N GLY A 157 -12.63 9.50 5.45
CA GLY A 157 -11.45 10.15 4.87
C GLY A 157 -11.13 9.63 3.46
N ILE A 158 -11.07 8.31 3.28
CA ILE A 158 -10.79 7.68 1.97
C ILE A 158 -11.92 8.01 0.97
N ASP A 159 -13.16 7.88 1.38
CA ASP A 159 -14.34 8.10 0.53
C ASP A 159 -14.38 9.53 -0.03
N ALA A 160 -13.97 10.52 0.77
CA ALA A 160 -13.94 11.93 0.37
C ALA A 160 -13.00 12.24 -0.81
N VAL A 161 -12.07 11.35 -1.12
CA VAL A 161 -11.12 11.51 -2.22
C VAL A 161 -11.20 10.38 -3.25
N ALA A 162 -12.15 9.46 -3.14
CA ALA A 162 -12.25 8.26 -3.98
C ALA A 162 -12.17 8.57 -5.50
N SER A 163 -12.81 9.66 -5.95
CA SER A 163 -12.75 10.10 -7.36
C SER A 163 -11.37 10.61 -7.80
N GLN A 164 -10.46 10.90 -6.86
CA GLN A 164 -9.11 11.41 -7.11
C GLN A 164 -8.05 10.30 -6.97
N LEU A 165 -8.46 9.10 -6.57
CA LEU A 165 -7.61 7.90 -6.50
C LEU A 165 -7.63 7.08 -7.81
N GLN A 166 -8.18 7.66 -8.88
CA GLN A 166 -8.14 7.08 -10.23
C GLN A 166 -6.75 7.23 -10.84
N GLU A 167 -6.39 6.34 -11.75
CA GLU A 167 -5.19 6.40 -12.60
C GLU A 167 -5.57 6.71 -14.03
#